data_6cffd67d5a7de91509a35f5600c5f8d7
#
_entry.id   6cffd67d5a7de91509a35f5600c5f8d7
#
_cell.length_a   1.000
_cell.length_b   1.000
_cell.length_c   1.000
_cell.angle_alpha   90.00
_cell.angle_beta   90.00
_cell.angle_gamma   90.00
#
_symmetry.space_group_name_H-M   'P 1'
#
loop_
_entity.id
_entity.type
_entity.pdbx_description
1 polymer ?
#
loop_
_entity_poly.entity_id
_entity_poly.type
_entity_poly.pdbx_seq_one_letter_code
_entity_poly.pdbx_strand_id
1 'polypeptide(L)'
;MTAKLGSDTAMVMAAGLGKRMRPLTATQPKPLVRVAGKPLLDHALDHIVAAGVTRAVVNVHYLPEQVEAHCAARRDLAITISDERQQLLETGGGMLKALPHLPDPFFCVNSDNVWIDGPQNALHELSAQWNPARMDALLLVVPHPRAFHHEGLGDFHLDAAGKLSRARPGRVAPYIYIGLQLVSHRLLRDAREGAFSTNILWQRAIKEGRLYGAVYSGLWYEVGTPGAIRPTEAALAGG
;
A
#
# COMPACT_ATOMS: atom_id res chain seq x y z
N MET A 1 22.60 8.11 -12.24
CA MET A 1 21.34 8.37 -12.97
C MET A 1 20.23 7.70 -12.16
N THR A 2 19.33 8.48 -11.55
CA THR A 2 18.13 7.96 -10.89
C THR A 2 17.26 7.27 -11.96
N ALA A 3 16.89 6.02 -11.73
CA ALA A 3 15.98 5.30 -12.62
C ALA A 3 14.68 6.11 -12.79
N LYS A 4 14.14 6.15 -14.01
CA LYS A 4 12.87 6.81 -14.30
C LYS A 4 11.78 6.18 -13.42
N LEU A 5 11.00 7.01 -12.73
CA LEU A 5 9.89 6.54 -11.91
C LEU A 5 8.86 5.79 -12.77
N GLY A 6 8.36 4.66 -12.28
CA GLY A 6 7.42 3.80 -13.01
C GLY A 6 6.07 4.46 -13.27
N SER A 7 5.67 5.42 -12.42
CA SER A 7 4.45 6.22 -12.54
C SER A 7 4.62 7.55 -11.82
N ASP A 8 3.90 8.58 -12.25
CA ASP A 8 3.78 9.87 -11.56
C ASP A 8 2.56 9.93 -10.60
N THR A 9 1.81 8.83 -10.49
CA THR A 9 0.54 8.77 -9.78
C THR A 9 0.48 7.56 -8.83
N ALA A 10 -0.05 7.79 -7.63
CA ALA A 10 -0.29 6.75 -6.64
C ALA A 10 -1.76 6.68 -6.22
N MET A 11 -2.32 5.47 -6.11
CA MET A 11 -3.53 5.18 -5.35
C MET A 11 -3.15 4.98 -3.88
N VAL A 12 -3.76 5.72 -2.96
CA VAL A 12 -3.55 5.59 -1.52
C VAL A 12 -4.81 5.05 -0.86
N MET A 13 -4.69 3.85 -0.29
CA MET A 13 -5.81 3.11 0.30
C MET A 13 -6.11 3.63 1.71
N ALA A 14 -7.15 4.46 1.86
CA ALA A 14 -7.50 5.13 3.11
C ALA A 14 -8.95 4.90 3.59
N ALA A 15 -9.75 4.09 2.87
CA ALA A 15 -11.18 3.86 3.16
C ALA A 15 -11.45 2.88 4.33
N GLY A 16 -10.43 2.26 4.90
CA GLY A 16 -10.57 1.21 5.92
C GLY A 16 -11.24 1.67 7.22
N LEU A 17 -12.10 0.82 7.81
CA LEU A 17 -12.85 1.11 9.05
C LEU A 17 -11.98 1.23 10.31
N GLY A 18 -10.73 0.78 10.27
CA GLY A 18 -9.82 0.86 11.41
C GLY A 18 -10.27 0.15 12.69
N LYS A 19 -11.07 -0.91 12.61
CA LYS A 19 -11.70 -1.58 13.79
C LYS A 19 -10.69 -2.04 14.84
N ARG A 20 -9.51 -2.53 14.42
CA ARG A 20 -8.43 -2.99 15.31
C ARG A 20 -7.74 -1.83 16.05
N MET A 21 -7.92 -0.59 15.60
CA MET A 21 -7.34 0.62 16.20
C MET A 21 -8.25 1.27 17.26
N ARG A 22 -9.42 0.69 17.56
CA ARG A 22 -10.29 1.20 18.63
C ARG A 22 -9.57 1.15 19.99
N PRO A 23 -9.77 2.15 20.88
CA PRO A 23 -10.74 3.24 20.78
C PRO A 23 -10.33 4.46 19.94
N LEU A 24 -9.08 4.53 19.45
CA LEU A 24 -8.55 5.71 18.72
C LEU A 24 -9.39 6.06 17.48
N THR A 25 -9.93 5.04 16.83
CA THR A 25 -10.75 5.21 15.62
C THR A 25 -12.27 5.32 15.91
N ALA A 26 -12.66 5.64 17.15
CA ALA A 26 -14.06 5.90 17.47
C ALA A 26 -14.55 7.25 16.88
N THR A 27 -13.67 8.25 16.83
CA THR A 27 -13.99 9.63 16.43
C THR A 27 -13.11 10.17 15.31
N GLN A 28 -12.09 9.41 14.87
CA GLN A 28 -11.24 9.78 13.75
C GLN A 28 -10.98 8.57 12.85
N PRO A 29 -10.79 8.77 11.52
CA PRO A 29 -10.45 7.67 10.63
C PRO A 29 -9.02 7.20 10.86
N LYS A 30 -8.74 5.90 10.65
CA LYS A 30 -7.41 5.31 10.86
C LYS A 30 -6.27 6.07 10.15
N PRO A 31 -6.43 6.53 8.91
CA PRO A 31 -5.39 7.31 8.22
C PRO A 31 -4.94 8.57 8.96
N LEU A 32 -5.77 9.12 9.82
CA LEU A 32 -5.45 10.33 10.61
C LEU A 32 -4.93 10.02 12.04
N VAL A 33 -4.84 8.75 12.44
CA VAL A 33 -4.15 8.38 13.68
C VAL A 33 -2.67 8.77 13.57
N ARG A 34 -2.15 9.37 14.65
CA ARG A 34 -0.78 9.90 14.66
C ARG A 34 0.23 8.87 15.17
N VAL A 35 1.39 8.86 14.52
CA VAL A 35 2.60 8.15 14.93
C VAL A 35 3.75 9.17 14.85
N ALA A 36 4.51 9.34 15.90
CA ALA A 36 5.54 10.37 16.03
C ALA A 36 5.02 11.79 15.66
N GLY A 37 3.80 12.10 16.13
CA GLY A 37 3.17 13.40 15.88
C GLY A 37 2.60 13.60 14.47
N LYS A 38 2.84 12.70 13.51
CA LYS A 38 2.42 12.78 12.10
C LYS A 38 1.29 11.78 11.82
N PRO A 39 0.19 12.15 11.11
CA PRO A 39 -0.84 11.21 10.64
C PRO A 39 -0.25 10.07 9.81
N LEU A 40 -0.80 8.85 9.96
CA LEU A 40 -0.40 7.70 9.14
C LEU A 40 -0.49 7.99 7.63
N LEU A 41 -1.53 8.69 7.21
CA LEU A 41 -1.69 9.13 5.82
C LEU A 41 -0.51 9.98 5.35
N ASP A 42 -0.03 10.92 6.20
CA ASP A 42 1.10 11.80 5.83
C ASP A 42 2.43 11.04 5.79
N HIS A 43 2.62 9.99 6.60
CA HIS A 43 3.78 9.12 6.42
C HIS A 43 3.82 8.54 5.01
N ALA A 44 2.69 8.02 4.50
CA ALA A 44 2.62 7.48 3.14
C ALA A 44 2.76 8.58 2.07
N LEU A 45 2.04 9.71 2.22
CA LEU A 45 2.05 10.80 1.25
C LEU A 45 3.43 11.47 1.13
N ASP A 46 4.15 11.66 2.23
CA ASP A 46 5.49 12.25 2.21
C ASP A 46 6.50 11.35 1.46
N HIS A 47 6.42 10.04 1.64
CA HIS A 47 7.27 9.10 0.91
C HIS A 47 7.01 9.10 -0.60
N ILE A 48 5.73 9.17 -1.03
CA ILE A 48 5.41 9.21 -2.47
C ILE A 48 5.82 10.56 -3.09
N VAL A 49 5.70 11.67 -2.36
CA VAL A 49 6.20 12.99 -2.80
C VAL A 49 7.73 12.98 -2.89
N ALA A 50 8.42 12.45 -1.87
CA ALA A 50 9.88 12.33 -1.86
C ALA A 50 10.41 11.47 -3.03
N ALA A 51 9.61 10.51 -3.52
CA ALA A 51 9.93 9.73 -4.72
C ALA A 51 9.73 10.50 -6.03
N GLY A 52 9.07 11.67 -6.01
CA GLY A 52 8.76 12.46 -7.20
C GLY A 52 7.39 12.18 -7.81
N VAL A 53 6.49 11.48 -7.09
CA VAL A 53 5.08 11.35 -7.47
C VAL A 53 4.39 12.70 -7.30
N THR A 54 3.61 13.11 -8.29
CA THR A 54 2.97 14.44 -8.35
C THR A 54 1.45 14.38 -8.20
N ARG A 55 0.86 13.18 -8.31
CA ARG A 55 -0.59 12.96 -8.22
C ARG A 55 -0.91 11.79 -7.29
N ALA A 56 -1.98 11.93 -6.52
CA ALA A 56 -2.52 10.82 -5.73
C ALA A 56 -4.04 10.72 -5.88
N VAL A 57 -4.55 9.50 -5.85
CA VAL A 57 -5.98 9.22 -5.68
C VAL A 57 -6.15 8.60 -4.29
N VAL A 58 -6.91 9.24 -3.42
CA VAL A 58 -7.15 8.78 -2.04
C VAL A 58 -8.60 8.32 -1.93
N ASN A 59 -8.83 7.03 -1.61
CA ASN A 59 -10.19 6.58 -1.38
C ASN A 59 -10.64 6.85 0.06
N VAL A 60 -11.93 7.19 0.23
CA VAL A 60 -12.50 7.56 1.52
C VAL A 60 -13.83 6.84 1.74
N HIS A 61 -14.10 6.38 2.97
CA HIS A 61 -15.37 5.76 3.36
C HIS A 61 -15.76 6.14 4.79
N TYR A 62 -14.96 5.77 5.79
CA TYR A 62 -15.24 6.03 7.20
C TYR A 62 -14.78 7.44 7.59
N LEU A 63 -15.71 8.27 8.10
CA LEU A 63 -15.50 9.69 8.43
C LEU A 63 -14.79 10.45 7.28
N PRO A 64 -15.33 10.38 6.05
CA PRO A 64 -14.65 10.83 4.85
C PRO A 64 -14.32 12.32 4.89
N GLU A 65 -15.18 13.15 5.49
CA GLU A 65 -15.00 14.61 5.57
C GLU A 65 -13.70 15.00 6.26
N GLN A 66 -13.25 14.20 7.25
CA GLN A 66 -11.98 14.47 7.95
C GLN A 66 -10.78 14.19 7.05
N VAL A 67 -10.82 13.10 6.27
CA VAL A 67 -9.74 12.76 5.31
C VAL A 67 -9.72 13.76 4.16
N GLU A 68 -10.89 14.13 3.63
CA GLU A 68 -11.06 15.14 2.56
C GLU A 68 -10.48 16.49 2.99
N ALA A 69 -10.85 16.98 4.19
CA ALA A 69 -10.33 18.24 4.73
C ALA A 69 -8.81 18.20 4.91
N HIS A 70 -8.27 17.06 5.41
CA HIS A 70 -6.84 16.86 5.57
C HIS A 70 -6.11 16.88 4.21
N CYS A 71 -6.61 16.15 3.22
CA CYS A 71 -6.06 16.13 1.86
C CYS A 71 -6.12 17.51 1.19
N ALA A 72 -7.22 18.25 1.37
CA ALA A 72 -7.40 19.59 0.79
C ALA A 72 -6.41 20.62 1.35
N ALA A 73 -5.84 20.39 2.53
CA ALA A 73 -4.83 21.26 3.14
C ALA A 73 -3.43 21.10 2.52
N ARG A 74 -3.13 19.96 1.86
CA ARG A 74 -1.83 19.72 1.20
C ARG A 74 -1.70 20.55 -0.08
N ARG A 75 -0.47 21.00 -0.37
CA ARG A 75 -0.14 21.83 -1.54
C ARG A 75 0.96 21.26 -2.41
N ASP A 76 1.64 20.25 -1.93
CA ASP A 76 2.80 19.61 -2.55
C ASP A 76 2.43 18.43 -3.46
N LEU A 77 1.15 18.02 -3.45
CA LEU A 77 0.64 16.86 -4.17
C LEU A 77 -0.77 17.16 -4.69
N ALA A 78 -1.04 16.88 -5.98
CA ALA A 78 -2.40 16.96 -6.54
C ALA A 78 -3.21 15.74 -6.10
N ILE A 79 -4.18 15.91 -5.21
CA ILE A 79 -4.98 14.82 -4.65
C ILE A 79 -6.39 14.83 -5.24
N THR A 80 -6.81 13.67 -5.78
CA THR A 80 -8.19 13.38 -6.19
C THR A 80 -8.81 12.43 -5.17
N ILE A 81 -10.03 12.72 -4.72
CA ILE A 81 -10.78 11.84 -3.80
C ILE A 81 -11.58 10.82 -4.60
N SER A 82 -11.43 9.54 -4.24
CA SER A 82 -12.31 8.45 -4.69
C SER A 82 -13.31 8.14 -3.58
N ASP A 83 -14.54 8.64 -3.73
CA ASP A 83 -15.57 8.58 -2.70
C ASP A 83 -16.25 7.20 -2.65
N GLU A 84 -16.06 6.47 -1.55
CA GLU A 84 -16.69 5.17 -1.27
C GLU A 84 -17.73 5.28 -0.13
N ARG A 85 -18.19 6.48 0.27
CA ARG A 85 -19.06 6.64 1.45
C ARG A 85 -20.35 5.85 1.39
N GLN A 86 -20.90 5.57 0.20
CA GLN A 86 -22.11 4.77 0.04
C GLN A 86 -21.86 3.27 0.29
N GLN A 87 -20.68 2.76 -0.07
CA GLN A 87 -20.31 1.36 0.08
C GLN A 87 -18.79 1.22 0.17
N LEU A 88 -18.32 0.56 1.23
CA LEU A 88 -16.92 0.14 1.32
C LEU A 88 -16.62 -0.91 0.26
N LEU A 89 -15.67 -0.63 -0.63
CA LEU A 89 -15.40 -1.48 -1.80
C LEU A 89 -14.24 -2.47 -1.57
N GLU A 90 -13.62 -2.47 -0.39
CA GLU A 90 -12.39 -3.20 -0.12
C GLU A 90 -11.24 -2.78 -1.08
N THR A 91 -10.12 -3.52 -1.04
CA THR A 91 -8.91 -3.08 -1.74
C THR A 91 -8.99 -3.21 -3.26
N GLY A 92 -9.58 -4.27 -3.77
CA GLY A 92 -9.73 -4.49 -5.21
C GLY A 92 -10.79 -3.60 -5.84
N GLY A 93 -11.98 -3.53 -5.21
CA GLY A 93 -13.07 -2.67 -5.69
C GLY A 93 -12.73 -1.20 -5.61
N GLY A 94 -11.99 -0.77 -4.57
CA GLY A 94 -11.49 0.60 -4.45
C GLY A 94 -10.54 0.99 -5.57
N MET A 95 -9.58 0.11 -5.93
CA MET A 95 -8.71 0.32 -7.10
C MET A 95 -9.51 0.39 -8.40
N LEU A 96 -10.49 -0.52 -8.59
CA LEU A 96 -11.31 -0.53 -9.81
C LEU A 96 -12.11 0.77 -9.95
N LYS A 97 -12.70 1.27 -8.86
CA LYS A 97 -13.43 2.55 -8.86
C LYS A 97 -12.53 3.74 -9.18
N ALA A 98 -11.31 3.73 -8.67
CA ALA A 98 -10.32 4.80 -8.88
C ALA A 98 -9.68 4.78 -10.27
N LEU A 99 -9.81 3.68 -11.01
CA LEU A 99 -9.10 3.40 -12.27
C LEU A 99 -9.18 4.53 -13.32
N PRO A 100 -10.32 5.24 -13.50
CA PRO A 100 -10.40 6.37 -14.44
C PRO A 100 -9.43 7.53 -14.13
N HIS A 101 -8.91 7.62 -12.91
CA HIS A 101 -7.98 8.64 -12.45
C HIS A 101 -6.52 8.16 -12.39
N LEU A 102 -6.27 6.89 -12.72
CA LEU A 102 -4.97 6.23 -12.58
C LEU A 102 -4.37 5.92 -13.95
N PRO A 103 -3.09 6.26 -14.21
CA PRO A 103 -2.39 5.85 -15.43
C PRO A 103 -2.05 4.36 -15.40
N ASP A 104 -1.53 3.82 -16.50
CA ASP A 104 -0.97 2.48 -16.57
C ASP A 104 0.56 2.54 -16.78
N PRO A 105 1.38 2.10 -15.82
CA PRO A 105 1.04 1.59 -14.49
C PRO A 105 0.81 2.70 -13.45
N PHE A 106 0.36 2.33 -12.25
CA PHE A 106 0.24 3.21 -11.09
C PHE A 106 0.78 2.54 -9.82
N PHE A 107 1.25 3.35 -8.86
CA PHE A 107 1.55 2.85 -7.53
C PHE A 107 0.27 2.67 -6.71
N CYS A 108 0.23 1.63 -5.87
CA CYS A 108 -0.83 1.47 -4.87
C CYS A 108 -0.18 1.32 -3.50
N VAL A 109 -0.58 2.16 -2.56
CA VAL A 109 0.03 2.32 -1.24
C VAL A 109 -1.04 2.24 -0.16
N ASN A 110 -0.83 1.40 0.85
CA ASN A 110 -1.67 1.39 2.04
C ASN A 110 -1.28 2.55 2.96
N SER A 111 -2.26 3.31 3.45
CA SER A 111 -2.06 4.47 4.33
C SER A 111 -1.81 4.11 5.80
N ASP A 112 -1.74 2.83 6.16
CA ASP A 112 -1.67 2.36 7.54
C ASP A 112 -0.32 1.74 7.92
N ASN A 113 0.66 1.86 7.05
CA ASN A 113 2.01 1.38 7.23
C ASN A 113 2.99 2.54 7.44
N VAL A 114 4.00 2.29 8.25
CA VAL A 114 5.15 3.20 8.41
C VAL A 114 6.39 2.45 7.95
N TRP A 115 7.22 3.11 7.14
CA TRP A 115 8.48 2.53 6.70
C TRP A 115 9.60 3.55 6.69
N ILE A 116 10.83 3.07 6.80
CA ILE A 116 12.04 3.85 6.66
C ILE A 116 12.75 3.32 5.42
N ASP A 117 12.95 4.19 4.43
CA ASP A 117 13.62 3.80 3.20
C ASP A 117 15.07 3.35 3.48
N GLY A 118 15.51 2.37 2.71
CA GLY A 118 16.88 1.91 2.69
C GLY A 118 17.76 2.85 1.86
N PRO A 119 18.77 2.33 1.16
CA PRO A 119 19.61 3.13 0.27
C PRO A 119 18.85 3.81 -0.87
N GLN A 120 17.66 3.30 -1.21
CA GLN A 120 16.76 3.86 -2.21
C GLN A 120 15.34 3.97 -1.65
N ASN A 121 14.59 4.94 -2.16
CA ASN A 121 13.17 5.06 -1.87
C ASN A 121 12.39 3.85 -2.40
N ALA A 122 11.41 3.38 -1.64
CA ALA A 122 10.61 2.19 -1.93
C ALA A 122 9.96 2.19 -3.33
N LEU A 123 9.47 3.36 -3.80
CA LEU A 123 8.86 3.49 -5.13
C LEU A 123 9.91 3.41 -6.24
N HIS A 124 11.12 3.89 -6.00
CA HIS A 124 12.24 3.72 -6.93
C HIS A 124 12.70 2.26 -6.98
N GLU A 125 12.72 1.52 -5.86
CA GLU A 125 13.01 0.07 -5.86
C GLU A 125 11.99 -0.70 -6.72
N LEU A 126 10.69 -0.40 -6.61
CA LEU A 126 9.64 -0.98 -7.46
C LEU A 126 9.86 -0.61 -8.93
N SER A 127 10.12 0.67 -9.21
CA SER A 127 10.30 1.17 -10.58
C SER A 127 11.48 0.52 -11.30
N ALA A 128 12.59 0.32 -10.58
CA ALA A 128 13.81 -0.27 -11.13
C ALA A 128 13.63 -1.74 -11.55
N GLN A 129 12.71 -2.47 -10.89
CA GLN A 129 12.45 -3.88 -11.15
C GLN A 129 11.21 -4.14 -12.02
N TRP A 130 10.44 -3.09 -12.34
CA TRP A 130 9.21 -3.21 -13.12
C TRP A 130 9.46 -3.62 -14.56
N ASN A 131 8.77 -4.65 -15.00
CA ASN A 131 8.76 -5.08 -16.39
C ASN A 131 7.32 -5.21 -16.92
N PRO A 132 6.82 -4.23 -17.71
CA PRO A 132 5.42 -4.21 -18.18
C PRO A 132 5.06 -5.38 -19.10
N ALA A 133 6.02 -6.01 -19.78
CA ALA A 133 5.77 -7.17 -20.62
C ALA A 133 5.45 -8.44 -19.79
N ARG A 134 5.97 -8.53 -18.57
CA ARG A 134 5.90 -9.74 -17.74
C ARG A 134 4.97 -9.59 -16.53
N MET A 135 4.76 -8.37 -16.01
CA MET A 135 4.15 -8.14 -14.71
C MET A 135 2.78 -7.47 -14.85
N ASP A 136 1.79 -7.98 -14.14
CA ASP A 136 0.52 -7.29 -13.92
C ASP A 136 0.54 -6.54 -12.59
N ALA A 137 1.30 -7.06 -11.61
CA ALA A 137 1.69 -6.33 -10.41
C ALA A 137 3.07 -6.77 -9.92
N LEU A 138 3.80 -5.81 -9.32
CA LEU A 138 5.04 -6.02 -8.58
C LEU A 138 4.81 -5.55 -7.15
N LEU A 139 4.84 -6.47 -6.19
CA LEU A 139 4.63 -6.23 -4.78
C LEU A 139 5.95 -6.02 -4.06
N LEU A 140 6.02 -5.02 -3.18
CA LEU A 140 7.14 -4.89 -2.27
C LEU A 140 6.91 -5.81 -1.07
N VAL A 141 7.89 -6.66 -0.78
CA VAL A 141 7.81 -7.68 0.27
C VAL A 141 9.02 -7.63 1.20
N VAL A 142 8.82 -7.92 2.47
CA VAL A 142 9.92 -8.07 3.44
C VAL A 142 10.05 -9.52 3.89
N PRO A 143 11.27 -10.00 4.21
CA PRO A 143 11.45 -11.26 4.91
C PRO A 143 10.74 -11.23 6.26
N HIS A 144 10.08 -12.34 6.65
CA HIS A 144 9.33 -12.44 7.89
C HIS A 144 10.07 -11.92 9.15
N PRO A 145 11.38 -12.18 9.35
CA PRO A 145 12.11 -11.65 10.51
C PRO A 145 12.29 -10.13 10.51
N ARG A 146 12.01 -9.44 9.39
CA ARG A 146 12.09 -7.98 9.24
C ARG A 146 10.72 -7.29 9.21
N ALA A 147 9.65 -8.05 9.43
CA ALA A 147 8.28 -7.53 9.52
C ALA A 147 7.95 -7.20 10.98
N PHE A 148 8.24 -5.95 11.37
CA PHE A 148 8.04 -5.52 12.76
C PHE A 148 6.55 -5.35 13.08
N HIS A 149 6.11 -5.90 14.22
CA HIS A 149 4.72 -5.90 14.71
C HIS A 149 3.72 -6.69 13.85
N HIS A 150 4.21 -7.52 12.93
CA HIS A 150 3.37 -8.41 12.15
C HIS A 150 3.18 -9.76 12.88
N GLU A 151 1.93 -10.15 13.10
CA GLU A 151 1.56 -11.38 13.82
C GLU A 151 1.13 -12.53 12.86
N GLY A 152 1.18 -12.30 11.55
CA GLY A 152 0.75 -13.27 10.54
C GLY A 152 1.80 -14.35 10.25
N LEU A 153 1.35 -15.42 9.59
CA LEU A 153 2.22 -16.51 9.12
C LEU A 153 3.01 -16.18 7.84
N GLY A 154 2.91 -14.94 7.35
CA GLY A 154 3.47 -14.51 6.08
C GLY A 154 2.50 -14.76 4.91
N ASP A 155 2.79 -14.14 3.76
CA ASP A 155 1.87 -14.08 2.63
C ASP A 155 2.34 -14.91 1.44
N PHE A 156 3.65 -14.89 1.15
CA PHE A 156 4.18 -15.35 -0.12
C PHE A 156 5.49 -16.13 0.00
N HIS A 157 5.70 -17.02 -0.96
CA HIS A 157 7.00 -17.53 -1.37
C HIS A 157 7.45 -16.73 -2.60
N LEU A 158 8.76 -16.52 -2.75
CA LEU A 158 9.41 -15.83 -3.85
C LEU A 158 10.36 -16.80 -4.53
N ASP A 159 10.25 -17.03 -5.83
CA ASP A 159 11.17 -17.86 -6.59
C ASP A 159 12.39 -17.06 -7.11
N ALA A 160 13.37 -17.78 -7.68
CA ALA A 160 14.59 -17.18 -8.22
C ALA A 160 14.31 -16.22 -9.43
N ALA A 161 13.16 -16.33 -10.08
CA ALA A 161 12.74 -15.45 -11.18
C ALA A 161 11.95 -14.22 -10.68
N GLY A 162 11.77 -14.09 -9.36
CA GLY A 162 11.00 -13.02 -8.73
C GLY A 162 9.48 -13.24 -8.74
N LYS A 163 8.99 -14.43 -9.10
CA LYS A 163 7.55 -14.71 -9.09
C LYS A 163 7.09 -15.05 -7.67
N LEU A 164 5.91 -14.52 -7.34
CA LEU A 164 5.24 -14.81 -6.07
C LEU A 164 4.29 -16.01 -6.20
N SER A 165 4.25 -16.81 -5.14
CA SER A 165 3.22 -17.83 -4.93
C SER A 165 2.68 -17.75 -3.51
N ARG A 166 1.40 -18.15 -3.29
CA ARG A 166 0.78 -18.10 -1.96
C ARG A 166 1.36 -19.17 -1.03
N ALA A 167 1.44 -18.81 0.24
CA ALA A 167 1.62 -19.78 1.31
C ALA A 167 0.46 -20.81 1.27
N ARG A 168 0.77 -22.06 1.58
CA ARG A 168 -0.28 -23.07 1.84
C ARG A 168 -1.00 -22.71 3.14
N PRO A 169 -2.31 -22.95 3.27
CA PRO A 169 -3.04 -22.70 4.50
C PRO A 169 -2.36 -23.35 5.71
N GLY A 170 -2.18 -22.58 6.81
CA GLY A 170 -1.54 -23.04 8.03
C GLY A 170 -0.01 -23.25 7.94
N ARG A 171 0.63 -22.83 6.88
CA ARG A 171 2.08 -22.86 6.73
C ARG A 171 2.68 -21.45 6.75
N VAL A 172 3.85 -21.32 7.37
CA VAL A 172 4.61 -20.07 7.37
C VAL A 172 5.15 -19.81 5.97
N ALA A 173 4.98 -18.56 5.51
CA ALA A 173 5.62 -18.07 4.30
C ALA A 173 6.79 -17.13 4.65
N PRO A 174 7.89 -17.15 3.89
CA PRO A 174 9.07 -16.36 4.21
C PRO A 174 8.91 -14.87 3.97
N TYR A 175 7.89 -14.42 3.20
CA TYR A 175 7.72 -13.02 2.82
C TYR A 175 6.33 -12.48 3.15
N ILE A 176 6.30 -11.20 3.53
CA ILE A 176 5.10 -10.44 3.88
C ILE A 176 4.99 -9.26 2.93
N TYR A 177 3.79 -9.03 2.40
CA TYR A 177 3.47 -7.85 1.61
C TYR A 177 3.36 -6.60 2.50
N ILE A 178 4.09 -5.56 2.17
CA ILE A 178 4.20 -4.36 3.01
C ILE A 178 3.23 -3.23 2.64
N GLY A 179 2.22 -3.51 1.82
CA GLY A 179 1.24 -2.49 1.44
C GLY A 179 1.70 -1.55 0.32
N LEU A 180 2.80 -1.86 -0.40
CA LEU A 180 3.26 -1.10 -1.57
C LEU A 180 3.36 -2.00 -2.79
N GLN A 181 2.79 -1.55 -3.91
CA GLN A 181 2.88 -2.26 -5.18
C GLN A 181 2.84 -1.30 -6.38
N LEU A 182 3.42 -1.73 -7.50
CA LEU A 182 3.25 -1.11 -8.81
C LEU A 182 2.32 -2.01 -9.64
N VAL A 183 1.26 -1.42 -10.19
CA VAL A 183 0.11 -2.16 -10.76
C VAL A 183 -0.14 -1.72 -12.19
N SER A 184 -0.30 -2.68 -13.10
CA SER A 184 -0.85 -2.44 -14.45
C SER A 184 -2.37 -2.56 -14.45
N HIS A 185 -3.05 -1.81 -15.30
CA HIS A 185 -4.49 -1.95 -15.55
C HIS A 185 -4.88 -3.39 -15.91
N ARG A 186 -3.97 -4.19 -16.47
CA ARG A 186 -4.20 -5.63 -16.75
C ARG A 186 -4.56 -6.45 -15.51
N LEU A 187 -4.04 -6.06 -14.33
CA LEU A 187 -4.42 -6.70 -13.07
C LEU A 187 -5.93 -6.58 -12.80
N LEU A 188 -6.56 -5.49 -13.25
CA LEU A 188 -7.97 -5.17 -13.03
C LEU A 188 -8.88 -5.60 -14.19
N ARG A 189 -8.32 -6.15 -15.27
CA ARG A 189 -9.12 -6.64 -16.41
C ARG A 189 -10.16 -7.65 -15.93
N ASP A 190 -11.35 -7.60 -16.50
CA ASP A 190 -12.48 -8.49 -16.20
C ASP A 190 -12.95 -8.45 -14.73
N ALA A 191 -12.45 -7.50 -13.93
CA ALA A 191 -12.96 -7.26 -12.59
C ALA A 191 -14.37 -6.66 -12.67
N ARG A 192 -15.26 -7.16 -11.79
CA ARG A 192 -16.61 -6.63 -11.71
C ARG A 192 -16.70 -5.56 -10.65
N GLU A 193 -17.55 -4.56 -10.86
CA GLU A 193 -17.85 -3.56 -9.85
C GLU A 193 -18.38 -4.19 -8.56
N GLY A 194 -18.11 -3.52 -7.43
CA GLY A 194 -18.53 -3.95 -6.10
C GLY A 194 -17.36 -4.15 -5.15
N ALA A 195 -17.66 -4.67 -3.97
CA ALA A 195 -16.68 -4.90 -2.91
C ALA A 195 -15.96 -6.23 -3.12
N PHE A 196 -14.64 -6.17 -3.31
CA PHE A 196 -13.78 -7.35 -3.37
C PHE A 196 -12.33 -7.02 -2.99
N SER A 197 -11.64 -8.03 -2.45
CA SER A 197 -10.24 -7.92 -2.07
C SER A 197 -9.30 -8.05 -3.28
N THR A 198 -8.21 -7.29 -3.28
CA THR A 198 -7.09 -7.44 -4.24
C THR A 198 -6.55 -8.87 -4.30
N ASN A 199 -6.72 -9.65 -3.23
CA ASN A 199 -6.31 -11.05 -3.19
C ASN A 199 -6.89 -11.88 -4.34
N ILE A 200 -8.10 -11.58 -4.81
CA ILE A 200 -8.74 -12.27 -5.96
C ILE A 200 -7.94 -12.01 -7.24
N LEU A 201 -7.52 -10.76 -7.44
CA LEU A 201 -6.73 -10.34 -8.59
C LEU A 201 -5.32 -10.98 -8.55
N TRP A 202 -4.67 -10.95 -7.39
CA TRP A 202 -3.37 -11.58 -7.20
C TRP A 202 -3.41 -13.10 -7.45
N GLN A 203 -4.47 -13.79 -7.00
CA GLN A 203 -4.62 -15.23 -7.28
C GLN A 203 -4.66 -15.53 -8.78
N ARG A 204 -5.35 -14.69 -9.56
CA ARG A 204 -5.38 -14.81 -11.03
C ARG A 204 -3.97 -14.54 -11.60
N ALA A 205 -3.34 -13.44 -11.21
CA ALA A 205 -2.01 -13.08 -11.69
C ALA A 205 -0.94 -14.14 -11.33
N ILE A 206 -1.06 -14.81 -10.15
CA ILE A 206 -0.21 -15.95 -9.79
C ILE A 206 -0.40 -17.11 -10.77
N LYS A 207 -1.65 -17.50 -11.07
CA LYS A 207 -1.94 -18.59 -12.02
C LYS A 207 -1.40 -18.32 -13.42
N GLU A 208 -1.40 -17.05 -13.83
CA GLU A 208 -0.86 -16.58 -15.11
C GLU A 208 0.67 -16.35 -15.08
N GLY A 209 1.32 -16.51 -13.92
CA GLY A 209 2.75 -16.26 -13.74
C GLY A 209 3.14 -14.78 -13.90
N ARG A 210 2.23 -13.86 -13.56
CA ARG A 210 2.35 -12.40 -13.77
C ARG A 210 2.34 -11.57 -12.48
N LEU A 211 2.32 -12.23 -11.29
CA LEU A 211 2.54 -11.56 -10.00
C LEU A 211 3.99 -11.74 -9.55
N TYR A 212 4.67 -10.63 -9.30
CA TYR A 212 6.07 -10.59 -8.91
C TYR A 212 6.27 -9.89 -7.58
N GLY A 213 7.39 -10.18 -6.92
CA GLY A 213 7.82 -9.53 -5.68
C GLY A 213 9.22 -8.93 -5.81
N ALA A 214 9.40 -7.77 -5.20
CA ALA A 214 10.69 -7.15 -4.95
C ALA A 214 10.96 -7.16 -3.45
N VAL A 215 12.15 -7.61 -3.04
CA VAL A 215 12.51 -7.63 -1.61
C VAL A 215 12.92 -6.23 -1.20
N TYR A 216 12.18 -5.67 -0.24
CA TYR A 216 12.42 -4.33 0.28
C TYR A 216 13.69 -4.25 1.13
N SER A 217 14.53 -3.27 0.87
CA SER A 217 15.81 -3.08 1.55
C SER A 217 15.72 -2.27 2.85
N GLY A 218 14.64 -1.48 3.05
CA GLY A 218 14.39 -0.65 4.21
C GLY A 218 13.77 -1.38 5.41
N LEU A 219 13.24 -0.62 6.36
CA LEU A 219 12.53 -1.12 7.53
C LEU A 219 11.02 -0.87 7.37
N TRP A 220 10.19 -1.80 7.84
CA TRP A 220 8.74 -1.71 7.74
C TRP A 220 8.06 -2.08 9.06
N TYR A 221 7.06 -1.28 9.44
CA TYR A 221 6.30 -1.41 10.68
C TYR A 221 4.81 -1.46 10.38
N GLU A 222 4.13 -2.54 10.79
CA GLU A 222 2.68 -2.63 10.68
C GLU A 222 2.02 -1.87 11.84
N VAL A 223 1.34 -0.74 11.55
CA VAL A 223 0.58 0.00 12.57
C VAL A 223 -0.90 -0.40 12.49
N GLY A 224 -1.16 -1.66 12.82
CA GLY A 224 -2.49 -2.27 12.76
C GLY A 224 -3.32 -2.14 14.04
N THR A 225 -2.68 -1.89 15.17
CA THR A 225 -3.29 -1.82 16.51
C THR A 225 -2.71 -0.66 17.33
N PRO A 226 -3.39 -0.18 18.38
CA PRO A 226 -2.83 0.87 19.26
C PRO A 226 -1.50 0.48 19.92
N GLY A 227 -1.30 -0.81 20.21
CA GLY A 227 -0.07 -1.32 20.79
C GLY A 227 1.17 -1.19 19.89
N ALA A 228 1.00 -1.09 18.56
CA ALA A 228 2.08 -0.92 17.63
C ALA A 228 2.61 0.53 17.54
N ILE A 229 1.86 1.53 18.06
CA ILE A 229 2.23 2.94 17.92
C ILE A 229 3.55 3.24 18.64
N ARG A 230 3.60 3.05 19.96
CA ARG A 230 4.80 3.39 20.77
C ARG A 230 6.08 2.69 20.30
N PRO A 231 6.08 1.36 20.00
CA PRO A 231 7.26 0.71 19.45
C PRO A 231 7.70 1.27 18.11
N THR A 232 6.75 1.65 17.23
CA THR A 232 7.07 2.29 15.95
C THR A 232 7.68 3.69 16.17
N GLU A 233 7.14 4.48 17.09
CA GLU A 233 7.68 5.80 17.47
C GLU A 233 9.11 5.70 18.01
N ALA A 234 9.38 4.71 18.87
CA ALA A 234 10.73 4.46 19.39
C ALA A 234 11.73 4.12 18.27
N ALA A 235 11.29 3.32 17.29
CA ALA A 235 12.12 2.98 16.13
C ALA A 235 12.40 4.19 15.23
N LEU A 236 11.40 5.06 15.00
CA LEU A 236 11.58 6.29 14.23
C LEU A 236 12.49 7.31 14.91
N ALA A 237 12.56 7.32 16.24
CA ALA A 237 13.42 8.24 17.02
C ALA A 237 14.88 7.76 17.10
N GLY A 238 15.14 6.48 16.87
CA GLY A 238 16.47 5.86 16.97
C GLY A 238 17.22 5.70 15.64
N GLY A 239 16.62 6.04 14.52
CA GLY A 239 17.19 6.05 13.18
C GLY A 239 17.43 7.46 12.70
#